data_a3d011c32bbcaa2bcfc9af0ac8c45df9
#
_entry.id   a3d011c32bbcaa2bcfc9af0ac8c45df9
#
_cell.length_a   1.000
_cell.length_b   1.000
_cell.length_c   1.000
_cell.angle_alpha   90.00
_cell.angle_beta   90.00
_cell.angle_gamma   90.00
#
_symmetry.space_group_name_H-M   'P 1'
#
loop_
_entity.id
_entity.type
_entity.pdbx_description
1 polymer ?
#
loop_
_entity_poly.entity_id
_entity_poly.type
_entity_poly.pdbx_seq_one_letter_code
_entity_poly.pdbx_strand_id
1 'polypeptide(L)'
;YLSAGGYLAITLIPLLSRFEKEDDDKLNSYFLSLLNGLTVIFLSISILGFIFRYEIADIFGVVNQELFVKVFTPIIFSQVFFFSGAIMMAYQYFKNEFKYAAIAPVIYNLSIILFGWIYSSTPEATVYGFALGGLIGSFLGHIVIQLIGLRSVGLSYKFIKPKAMFLSQYFKVSLPLIVGQSIAVMDEQLFRIFGSFLSIGAIASFRYARRIAILPVGVLAQAVGVASFPTLSNLFVNKKFEELRELIRRQVSILFFLNVAIVLFFFFGSDEVVSIVYERGAFTSNDVQRVSSIMSVVSFAILPWSINQIVTRSFYVQSKYWYPVLIGTSATVLSTLLVLSSTNKSESNYAVLIVIPLFLYSMVLLFTLKIGNEKILNRDLAIDLSISTLIGSVVFTFIRFLSVSGNSNI
;
A
#
# COMPACT_ATOMS: atom_id res chain seq x y z
N TYR A 1 6.19 4.79 0.86
CA TYR A 1 5.59 5.66 1.89
C TYR A 1 4.29 5.09 2.44
N LEU A 2 3.27 4.85 1.60
CA LEU A 2 1.98 4.27 2.01
C LEU A 2 2.11 2.87 2.64
N SER A 3 3.08 2.07 2.20
CA SER A 3 3.32 0.71 2.73
C SER A 3 3.89 0.71 4.15
N ALA A 4 4.86 1.56 4.48
CA ALA A 4 5.50 1.55 5.80
C ALA A 4 4.52 1.94 6.93
N GLY A 5 3.73 3.01 6.77
CA GLY A 5 2.75 3.44 7.76
C GLY A 5 1.60 2.44 7.97
N GLY A 6 1.11 1.83 6.89
CA GLY A 6 0.02 0.86 6.94
C GLY A 6 0.40 -0.44 7.66
N TYR A 7 1.60 -0.97 7.45
CA TYR A 7 2.04 -2.23 8.08
C TYR A 7 2.31 -2.09 9.58
N LEU A 8 2.87 -0.96 10.00
CA LEU A 8 3.07 -0.70 11.43
C LEU A 8 1.74 -0.57 12.16
N ALA A 9 0.72 0.05 11.55
CA ALA A 9 -0.62 0.07 12.10
C ALA A 9 -1.24 -1.33 12.19
N ILE A 10 -1.08 -2.15 11.15
CA ILE A 10 -1.60 -3.54 11.11
C ILE A 10 -1.03 -4.39 12.25
N THR A 11 0.26 -4.23 12.58
CA THR A 11 0.88 -4.96 13.68
C THR A 11 0.55 -4.40 15.04
N LEU A 12 0.52 -3.08 15.15
CA LEU A 12 0.45 -2.40 16.44
C LEU A 12 -0.99 -2.31 16.96
N ILE A 13 -1.99 -2.04 16.12
CA ILE A 13 -3.39 -1.87 16.54
C ILE A 13 -3.93 -3.10 17.28
N PRO A 14 -3.78 -4.36 16.80
CA PRO A 14 -4.23 -5.53 17.54
C PRO A 14 -3.50 -5.74 18.88
N LEU A 15 -2.23 -5.33 18.97
CA LEU A 15 -1.48 -5.40 20.22
C LEU A 15 -2.01 -4.37 21.22
N LEU A 16 -2.21 -3.12 20.77
CA LEU A 16 -2.77 -2.05 21.62
C LEU A 16 -4.17 -2.40 22.11
N SER A 17 -5.03 -2.95 21.24
CA SER A 17 -6.40 -3.38 21.63
C SER A 17 -6.44 -4.45 22.74
N ARG A 18 -5.37 -5.23 22.90
CA ARG A 18 -5.26 -6.19 24.01
C ARG A 18 -4.96 -5.49 25.35
N PHE A 19 -4.11 -4.46 25.32
CA PHE A 19 -3.72 -3.73 26.52
C PHE A 19 -4.76 -2.71 26.99
N GLU A 20 -5.59 -2.18 26.09
CA GLU A 20 -6.64 -1.20 26.40
C GLU A 20 -7.63 -1.71 27.47
N LYS A 21 -7.86 -3.04 27.52
CA LYS A 21 -8.75 -3.66 28.52
C LYS A 21 -8.18 -3.71 29.92
N GLU A 22 -6.88 -3.54 30.08
CA GLU A 22 -6.23 -3.70 31.36
C GLU A 22 -6.13 -2.38 32.14
N ASP A 23 -5.55 -1.34 31.51
CA ASP A 23 -5.33 -0.03 32.14
C ASP A 23 -4.69 0.93 31.12
N ASP A 24 -5.16 2.18 31.05
CA ASP A 24 -4.60 3.22 30.15
C ASP A 24 -3.12 3.52 30.45
N ASP A 25 -2.68 3.48 31.69
CA ASP A 25 -1.28 3.71 32.04
C ASP A 25 -0.36 2.59 31.53
N LYS A 26 -0.83 1.35 31.58
CA LYS A 26 -0.10 0.20 31.02
C LYS A 26 -0.04 0.29 29.50
N LEU A 27 -1.15 0.64 28.85
CA LEU A 27 -1.22 0.87 27.41
C LEU A 27 -0.20 1.93 26.96
N ASN A 28 -0.21 3.08 27.64
CA ASN A 28 0.68 4.20 27.32
C ASN A 28 2.16 3.83 27.56
N SER A 29 2.45 3.13 28.66
CA SER A 29 3.79 2.65 28.97
C SER A 29 4.28 1.62 27.95
N TYR A 30 3.42 0.70 27.52
CA TYR A 30 3.72 -0.26 26.45
C TYR A 30 4.05 0.45 25.14
N PHE A 31 3.19 1.35 24.71
CA PHE A 31 3.35 2.10 23.46
C PHE A 31 4.64 2.93 23.47
N LEU A 32 4.88 3.74 24.50
CA LEU A 32 6.07 4.60 24.57
C LEU A 32 7.38 3.81 24.68
N SER A 33 7.37 2.69 25.41
CA SER A 33 8.52 1.78 25.46
C SER A 33 8.82 1.18 24.09
N LEU A 34 7.78 0.80 23.34
CA LEU A 34 7.92 0.25 21.98
C LEU A 34 8.39 1.32 20.98
N LEU A 35 7.79 2.52 21.02
CA LEU A 35 8.20 3.66 20.20
C LEU A 35 9.68 3.97 20.38
N ASN A 36 10.14 4.11 21.62
CA ASN A 36 11.55 4.40 21.92
C ASN A 36 12.47 3.27 21.49
N GLY A 37 12.07 2.01 21.73
CA GLY A 37 12.88 0.85 21.35
C GLY A 37 13.05 0.70 19.83
N LEU A 38 11.98 0.85 19.08
CA LEU A 38 12.02 0.79 17.61
C LEU A 38 12.77 2.00 17.03
N THR A 39 12.57 3.21 17.58
CA THR A 39 13.35 4.40 17.17
C THR A 39 14.85 4.18 17.35
N VAL A 40 15.28 3.61 18.48
CA VAL A 40 16.71 3.28 18.71
C VAL A 40 17.22 2.26 17.69
N ILE A 41 16.43 1.23 17.37
CA ILE A 41 16.81 0.22 16.37
C ILE A 41 16.98 0.87 14.99
N PHE A 42 16.01 1.68 14.55
CA PHE A 42 16.09 2.34 13.24
C PHE A 42 17.21 3.37 13.18
N LEU A 43 17.47 4.10 14.27
CA LEU A 43 18.61 5.01 14.38
C LEU A 43 19.93 4.24 14.25
N SER A 44 20.05 3.10 14.93
CA SER A 44 21.27 2.25 14.85
C SER A 44 21.50 1.74 13.42
N ILE A 45 20.43 1.31 12.73
CA ILE A 45 20.50 0.89 11.32
C ILE A 45 20.92 2.07 10.43
N SER A 46 20.38 3.27 10.66
CA SER A 46 20.73 4.46 9.89
C SER A 46 22.19 4.89 10.14
N ILE A 47 22.68 4.78 11.37
CA ILE A 47 24.08 5.05 11.69
C ILE A 47 25.00 4.03 11.01
N LEU A 48 24.66 2.75 11.03
CA LEU A 48 25.42 1.72 10.32
C LEU A 48 25.43 1.99 8.80
N GLY A 49 24.28 2.29 8.21
CA GLY A 49 24.21 2.65 6.79
C GLY A 49 25.00 3.93 6.46
N PHE A 50 25.07 4.90 7.37
CA PHE A 50 25.92 6.08 7.21
C PHE A 50 27.40 5.74 7.30
N ILE A 51 27.82 4.85 8.21
CA ILE A 51 29.20 4.39 8.33
C ILE A 51 29.62 3.69 7.03
N PHE A 52 28.80 2.75 6.54
CA PHE A 52 29.09 1.95 5.34
C PHE A 52 28.60 2.56 4.03
N ARG A 53 28.38 3.88 3.95
CA ARG A 53 27.77 4.56 2.79
C ARG A 53 28.58 4.44 1.50
N TYR A 54 29.90 4.35 1.58
CA TYR A 54 30.76 4.18 0.42
C TYR A 54 30.75 2.74 -0.08
N GLU A 55 30.82 1.77 0.83
CA GLU A 55 30.70 0.35 0.52
C GLU A 55 29.34 0.02 -0.10
N ILE A 56 28.28 0.68 0.39
CA ILE A 56 26.95 0.58 -0.21
C ILE A 56 26.96 1.13 -1.64
N ALA A 57 27.62 2.26 -1.90
CA ALA A 57 27.75 2.83 -3.24
C ALA A 57 28.48 1.86 -4.19
N ASP A 58 29.53 1.20 -3.70
CA ASP A 58 30.31 0.20 -4.46
C ASP A 58 29.46 -1.02 -4.82
N ILE A 59 28.70 -1.57 -3.86
CA ILE A 59 27.79 -2.72 -4.08
C ILE A 59 26.75 -2.40 -5.16
N PHE A 60 26.25 -1.17 -5.19
CA PHE A 60 25.27 -0.72 -6.21
C PHE A 60 25.93 -0.30 -7.54
N GLY A 61 27.25 -0.36 -7.66
CA GLY A 61 27.99 0.01 -8.87
C GLY A 61 27.79 1.47 -9.27
N VAL A 62 27.71 2.38 -8.29
CA VAL A 62 27.41 3.81 -8.54
C VAL A 62 28.64 4.50 -9.12
N VAL A 63 28.48 5.13 -10.30
CA VAL A 63 29.55 5.85 -10.99
C VAL A 63 29.98 7.13 -10.24
N ASN A 64 29.01 7.92 -9.77
CA ASN A 64 29.28 9.15 -9.01
C ASN A 64 29.03 8.91 -7.50
N GLN A 65 30.03 8.37 -6.83
CA GLN A 65 29.92 8.02 -5.40
C GLN A 65 29.76 9.25 -4.51
N GLU A 66 30.40 10.38 -4.83
CA GLU A 66 30.28 11.60 -4.02
C GLU A 66 28.84 12.12 -4.01
N LEU A 67 28.23 12.20 -5.18
CA LEU A 67 26.82 12.60 -5.28
C LEU A 67 25.90 11.60 -4.56
N PHE A 68 26.16 10.29 -4.76
CA PHE A 68 25.38 9.25 -4.07
C PHE A 68 25.44 9.43 -2.55
N VAL A 69 26.62 9.54 -1.96
CA VAL A 69 26.81 9.69 -0.50
C VAL A 69 26.16 10.97 0.01
N LYS A 70 26.29 12.07 -0.74
CA LYS A 70 25.69 13.36 -0.41
C LYS A 70 24.15 13.27 -0.37
N VAL A 71 23.54 12.53 -1.27
CA VAL A 71 22.08 12.33 -1.37
C VAL A 71 21.61 11.24 -0.41
N PHE A 72 22.36 10.15 -0.27
CA PHE A 72 22.02 9.00 0.56
C PHE A 72 21.96 9.36 2.05
N THR A 73 22.88 10.22 2.51
CA THR A 73 22.96 10.61 3.93
C THR A 73 21.66 11.21 4.48
N PRO A 74 21.06 12.26 3.91
CA PRO A 74 19.77 12.75 4.40
C PRO A 74 18.64 11.73 4.24
N ILE A 75 18.65 10.92 3.17
CA ILE A 75 17.62 9.91 2.95
C ILE A 75 17.64 8.84 4.03
N ILE A 76 18.82 8.31 4.42
CA ILE A 76 18.90 7.25 5.42
C ILE A 76 18.46 7.72 6.81
N PHE A 77 18.79 8.95 7.20
CA PHE A 77 18.32 9.52 8.46
C PHE A 77 16.83 9.87 8.43
N SER A 78 16.27 10.23 7.28
CA SER A 78 14.83 10.45 7.14
C SER A 78 14.01 9.21 7.48
N GLN A 79 14.56 7.99 7.28
CA GLN A 79 13.90 6.74 7.61
C GLN A 79 13.59 6.62 9.12
N VAL A 80 14.46 7.14 9.99
CA VAL A 80 14.21 7.16 11.45
C VAL A 80 12.93 7.91 11.76
N PHE A 81 12.74 9.08 11.12
CA PHE A 81 11.55 9.91 11.31
C PHE A 81 10.29 9.25 10.72
N PHE A 82 10.41 8.64 9.54
CA PHE A 82 9.31 7.90 8.93
C PHE A 82 8.80 6.77 9.81
N PHE A 83 9.70 5.91 10.30
CA PHE A 83 9.31 4.77 11.11
C PHE A 83 8.76 5.20 12.47
N SER A 84 9.39 6.15 13.15
CA SER A 84 8.89 6.68 14.42
C SER A 84 7.53 7.35 14.24
N GLY A 85 7.35 8.14 13.18
CA GLY A 85 6.08 8.77 12.83
C GLY A 85 4.99 7.75 12.52
N ALA A 86 5.32 6.70 11.78
CA ALA A 86 4.35 5.64 11.45
C ALA A 86 3.86 4.88 12.70
N ILE A 87 4.71 4.69 13.71
CA ILE A 87 4.31 4.11 15.01
C ILE A 87 3.35 5.07 15.74
N MET A 88 3.65 6.38 15.74
CA MET A 88 2.77 7.39 16.34
C MET A 88 1.43 7.50 15.61
N MET A 89 1.41 7.41 14.27
CA MET A 89 0.18 7.34 13.47
C MET A 89 -0.65 6.10 13.81
N ALA A 90 -0.02 4.95 14.02
CA ALA A 90 -0.73 3.72 14.39
C ALA A 90 -1.48 3.86 15.72
N TYR A 91 -0.91 4.57 16.71
CA TYR A 91 -1.59 4.88 17.96
C TYR A 91 -2.77 5.84 17.76
N GLN A 92 -2.59 6.87 16.91
CA GLN A 92 -3.67 7.79 16.56
C GLN A 92 -4.81 7.07 15.84
N TYR A 93 -4.51 6.19 14.88
CA TYR A 93 -5.52 5.35 14.22
C TYR A 93 -6.25 4.44 15.22
N PHE A 94 -5.52 3.88 16.18
CA PHE A 94 -6.11 3.09 17.26
C PHE A 94 -7.10 3.91 18.10
N LYS A 95 -6.82 5.20 18.35
CA LYS A 95 -7.72 6.14 19.02
C LYS A 95 -8.72 6.84 18.07
N ASN A 96 -8.86 6.38 16.81
CA ASN A 96 -9.73 6.92 15.75
C ASN A 96 -9.41 8.38 15.35
N GLU A 97 -8.16 8.85 15.55
CA GLU A 97 -7.70 10.14 15.08
C GLU A 97 -6.89 9.97 13.79
N PHE A 98 -7.36 10.57 12.69
CA PHE A 98 -6.77 10.42 11.35
C PHE A 98 -6.19 11.72 10.80
N LYS A 99 -6.55 12.87 11.36
CA LYS A 99 -6.22 14.20 10.84
C LYS A 99 -4.73 14.44 10.73
N TYR A 100 -4.00 14.21 11.81
CA TYR A 100 -2.56 14.50 11.85
C TYR A 100 -1.75 13.53 10.99
N ALA A 101 -2.19 12.29 10.92
CA ALA A 101 -1.62 11.28 10.03
C ALA A 101 -1.78 11.68 8.55
N ALA A 102 -2.93 12.26 8.17
CA ALA A 102 -3.21 12.70 6.81
C ALA A 102 -2.39 13.94 6.39
N ILE A 103 -2.00 14.81 7.33
CA ILE A 103 -1.22 16.02 7.06
C ILE A 103 0.26 15.71 6.78
N ALA A 104 0.83 14.67 7.39
CA ALA A 104 2.25 14.36 7.28
C ALA A 104 2.76 14.18 5.84
N PRO A 105 2.08 13.43 4.93
CA PRO A 105 2.49 13.32 3.54
C PRO A 105 2.49 14.66 2.79
N VAL A 106 1.56 15.54 3.12
CA VAL A 106 1.45 16.87 2.48
C VAL A 106 2.68 17.70 2.83
N ILE A 107 3.03 17.79 4.12
CA ILE A 107 4.21 18.51 4.60
C ILE A 107 5.49 17.91 3.98
N TYR A 108 5.59 16.59 3.95
CA TYR A 108 6.74 15.90 3.36
C TYR A 108 6.93 16.26 1.88
N ASN A 109 5.87 16.16 1.07
CA ASN A 109 5.95 16.46 -0.35
C ASN A 109 6.20 17.94 -0.63
N LEU A 110 5.56 18.85 0.12
CA LEU A 110 5.81 20.29 0.02
C LEU A 110 7.26 20.64 0.35
N SER A 111 7.83 20.02 1.38
CA SER A 111 9.25 20.21 1.73
C SER A 111 10.18 19.75 0.62
N ILE A 112 9.92 18.58 -0.01
CA ILE A 112 10.71 18.10 -1.14
C ILE A 112 10.67 19.10 -2.30
N ILE A 113 9.49 19.58 -2.67
CA ILE A 113 9.31 20.55 -3.76
C ILE A 113 10.04 21.84 -3.44
N LEU A 114 9.86 22.38 -2.24
CA LEU A 114 10.47 23.65 -1.80
C LEU A 114 12.00 23.58 -1.83
N PHE A 115 12.59 22.53 -1.24
CA PHE A 115 14.05 22.38 -1.19
C PHE A 115 14.63 22.04 -2.57
N GLY A 116 13.92 21.26 -3.39
CA GLY A 116 14.31 21.04 -4.78
C GLY A 116 14.34 22.34 -5.59
N TRP A 117 13.38 23.24 -5.35
CA TRP A 117 13.35 24.56 -5.98
C TRP A 117 14.47 25.49 -5.46
N ILE A 118 14.70 25.54 -4.14
CA ILE A 118 15.78 26.35 -3.53
C ILE A 118 17.16 25.95 -4.08
N TYR A 119 17.38 24.64 -4.28
CA TYR A 119 18.64 24.09 -4.76
C TYR A 119 18.68 23.85 -6.28
N SER A 120 17.83 24.53 -7.08
CA SER A 120 17.68 24.30 -8.52
C SER A 120 18.80 24.87 -9.40
N SER A 121 19.95 25.26 -8.84
CA SER A 121 21.06 25.88 -9.60
C SER A 121 21.76 24.90 -10.55
N THR A 122 21.89 23.64 -10.18
CA THR A 122 22.43 22.56 -11.03
C THR A 122 21.63 21.27 -10.82
N PRO A 123 21.66 20.29 -11.76
CA PRO A 123 20.98 19.02 -11.59
C PRO A 123 21.40 18.29 -10.31
N GLU A 124 22.70 18.27 -9.99
CA GLU A 124 23.22 17.62 -8.77
C GLU A 124 22.74 18.33 -7.50
N ALA A 125 22.74 19.67 -7.50
CA ALA A 125 22.22 20.46 -6.39
C ALA A 125 20.73 20.22 -6.20
N THR A 126 19.94 20.13 -7.28
CA THR A 126 18.51 19.84 -7.24
C THR A 126 18.23 18.48 -6.59
N VAL A 127 18.97 17.43 -7.00
CA VAL A 127 18.82 16.08 -6.41
C VAL A 127 19.16 16.10 -4.90
N TYR A 128 20.20 16.81 -4.50
CA TYR A 128 20.53 17.00 -3.09
C TYR A 128 19.45 17.79 -2.35
N GLY A 129 18.89 18.84 -2.98
CA GLY A 129 17.77 19.60 -2.44
C GLY A 129 16.55 18.72 -2.17
N PHE A 130 16.18 17.82 -3.07
CA PHE A 130 15.11 16.85 -2.85
C PHE A 130 15.39 15.95 -1.65
N ALA A 131 16.62 15.49 -1.47
CA ALA A 131 17.01 14.63 -0.34
C ALA A 131 16.94 15.38 1.00
N LEU A 132 17.42 16.65 1.05
CA LEU A 132 17.29 17.53 2.20
C LEU A 132 15.84 17.85 2.52
N GLY A 133 15.03 18.18 1.51
CA GLY A 133 13.59 18.38 1.65
C GLY A 133 12.89 17.15 2.21
N GLY A 134 13.32 15.97 1.79
CA GLY A 134 12.86 14.68 2.35
C GLY A 134 13.20 14.52 3.83
N LEU A 135 14.41 14.89 4.25
CA LEU A 135 14.83 14.84 5.66
C LEU A 135 14.02 15.83 6.51
N ILE A 136 13.96 17.08 6.10
CA ILE A 136 13.24 18.14 6.84
C ILE A 136 11.74 17.86 6.86
N GLY A 137 11.16 17.49 5.72
CA GLY A 137 9.75 17.18 5.61
C GLY A 137 9.34 15.94 6.41
N SER A 138 10.21 14.92 6.49
CA SER A 138 9.97 13.77 7.36
C SER A 138 10.05 14.15 8.83
N PHE A 139 11.00 14.99 9.24
CA PHE A 139 11.06 15.49 10.61
C PHE A 139 9.80 16.29 10.98
N LEU A 140 9.42 17.26 10.17
CA LEU A 140 8.24 18.10 10.43
C LEU A 140 6.94 17.28 10.40
N GLY A 141 6.73 16.48 9.36
CA GLY A 141 5.48 15.73 9.19
C GLY A 141 5.37 14.51 10.10
N HIS A 142 6.47 13.77 10.31
CA HIS A 142 6.42 12.49 11.03
C HIS A 142 6.89 12.55 12.48
N ILE A 143 7.55 13.64 12.89
CA ILE A 143 7.86 13.83 14.32
C ILE A 143 7.00 14.96 14.87
N VAL A 144 7.15 16.19 14.36
CA VAL A 144 6.49 17.36 14.97
C VAL A 144 4.97 17.22 14.94
N ILE A 145 4.39 17.00 13.76
CA ILE A 145 2.94 16.87 13.60
C ILE A 145 2.40 15.63 14.35
N GLN A 146 3.14 14.51 14.36
CA GLN A 146 2.67 13.31 15.05
C GLN A 146 2.74 13.45 16.59
N LEU A 147 3.70 14.19 17.13
CA LEU A 147 3.71 14.53 18.56
C LEU A 147 2.51 15.42 18.95
N ILE A 148 2.11 16.35 18.07
CA ILE A 148 0.88 17.13 18.27
C ILE A 148 -0.34 16.20 18.23
N GLY A 149 -0.37 15.27 17.27
CA GLY A 149 -1.44 14.27 17.15
C GLY A 149 -1.52 13.31 18.34
N LEU A 150 -0.40 12.90 18.95
CA LEU A 150 -0.43 12.12 20.19
C LEU A 150 -1.04 12.93 21.35
N ARG A 151 -0.69 14.22 21.47
CA ARG A 151 -1.27 15.08 22.50
C ARG A 151 -2.79 15.25 22.33
N SER A 152 -3.28 15.36 21.11
CA SER A 152 -4.72 15.49 20.83
C SER A 152 -5.54 14.28 21.25
N VAL A 153 -4.93 13.10 21.31
CA VAL A 153 -5.55 11.86 21.80
C VAL A 153 -5.22 11.55 23.27
N GLY A 154 -4.72 12.56 24.03
CA GLY A 154 -4.47 12.46 25.46
C GLY A 154 -3.11 11.85 25.85
N LEU A 155 -2.23 11.55 24.89
CA LEU A 155 -0.91 10.96 25.16
C LEU A 155 0.21 12.01 25.02
N SER A 156 0.81 12.43 26.12
CA SER A 156 2.04 13.21 26.11
C SER A 156 3.26 12.29 26.03
N TYR A 157 4.17 12.61 25.10
CA TYR A 157 5.42 11.86 24.98
C TYR A 157 6.25 11.98 26.28
N LYS A 158 6.67 10.81 26.77
CA LYS A 158 7.63 10.66 27.87
C LYS A 158 8.66 9.61 27.46
N PHE A 159 9.92 9.83 27.79
CA PHE A 159 10.91 8.79 27.56
C PHE A 159 10.68 7.62 28.53
N ILE A 160 10.35 6.45 28.01
CA ILE A 160 10.24 5.21 28.77
C ILE A 160 11.29 4.26 28.23
N LYS A 161 12.08 3.66 29.15
CA LYS A 161 13.13 2.70 28.77
C LYS A 161 12.55 1.54 27.97
N PRO A 162 13.12 1.20 26.81
CA PRO A 162 12.67 0.07 26.00
C PRO A 162 12.74 -1.25 26.78
N LYS A 163 11.64 -2.02 26.73
CA LYS A 163 11.57 -3.35 27.34
C LYS A 163 11.69 -4.42 26.25
N ALA A 164 12.69 -5.29 26.37
CA ALA A 164 12.95 -6.35 25.39
C ALA A 164 11.74 -7.28 25.18
N MET A 165 10.93 -7.52 26.23
CA MET A 165 9.70 -8.30 26.14
C MET A 165 8.69 -7.68 25.17
N PHE A 166 8.50 -6.36 25.19
CA PHE A 166 7.55 -5.65 24.32
C PHE A 166 8.03 -5.65 22.87
N LEU A 167 9.33 -5.45 22.65
CA LEU A 167 9.94 -5.56 21.32
C LEU A 167 9.79 -6.99 20.76
N SER A 168 10.06 -8.01 21.57
CA SER A 168 9.88 -9.41 21.16
C SER A 168 8.45 -9.72 20.75
N GLN A 169 7.46 -9.25 21.52
CA GLN A 169 6.04 -9.41 21.16
C GLN A 169 5.70 -8.73 19.83
N TYR A 170 6.20 -7.52 19.63
CA TYR A 170 6.02 -6.78 18.37
C TYR A 170 6.64 -7.54 17.20
N PHE A 171 7.91 -7.98 17.31
CA PHE A 171 8.60 -8.68 16.22
C PHE A 171 7.96 -10.03 15.87
N LYS A 172 7.40 -10.75 16.84
CA LYS A 172 6.64 -11.99 16.57
C LYS A 172 5.43 -11.75 15.67
N VAL A 173 4.77 -10.61 15.80
CA VAL A 173 3.61 -10.24 14.97
C VAL A 173 4.05 -9.61 13.64
N SER A 174 5.09 -8.78 13.65
CA SER A 174 5.55 -8.06 12.46
C SER A 174 6.38 -8.92 11.49
N LEU A 175 7.08 -9.95 11.96
CA LEU A 175 7.94 -10.78 11.12
C LEU A 175 7.21 -11.40 9.92
N PRO A 176 6.04 -12.03 10.04
CA PRO A 176 5.30 -12.54 8.90
C PRO A 176 4.97 -11.46 7.86
N LEU A 177 4.60 -10.27 8.35
CA LEU A 177 4.26 -9.13 7.49
C LEU A 177 5.48 -8.55 6.78
N ILE A 178 6.63 -8.49 7.48
CA ILE A 178 7.91 -8.08 6.87
C ILE A 178 8.30 -9.06 5.76
N VAL A 179 8.21 -10.36 6.01
CA VAL A 179 8.49 -11.40 4.99
C VAL A 179 7.54 -11.26 3.82
N GLY A 180 6.23 -11.12 4.07
CA GLY A 180 5.23 -10.95 3.02
C GLY A 180 5.46 -9.69 2.18
N GLN A 181 5.84 -8.59 2.80
CA GLN A 181 6.19 -7.35 2.09
C GLN A 181 7.48 -7.51 1.27
N SER A 182 8.48 -8.21 1.79
CA SER A 182 9.70 -8.47 1.05
C SER A 182 9.41 -9.26 -0.23
N ILE A 183 8.50 -10.22 -0.16
CA ILE A 183 8.04 -10.99 -1.33
C ILE A 183 7.30 -10.10 -2.34
N ALA A 184 6.44 -9.19 -1.88
CA ALA A 184 5.75 -8.25 -2.75
C ALA A 184 6.72 -7.27 -3.46
N VAL A 185 7.81 -6.87 -2.79
CA VAL A 185 8.90 -6.10 -3.42
C VAL A 185 9.66 -6.95 -4.44
N MET A 186 9.90 -8.22 -4.14
CA MET A 186 10.52 -9.16 -5.09
C MET A 186 9.64 -9.36 -6.33
N ASP A 187 8.32 -9.40 -6.19
CA ASP A 187 7.37 -9.46 -7.30
C ASP A 187 7.59 -8.29 -8.27
N GLU A 188 7.77 -7.07 -7.78
CA GLU A 188 8.11 -5.92 -8.63
C GLU A 188 9.49 -6.06 -9.31
N GLN A 189 10.48 -6.67 -8.67
CA GLN A 189 11.78 -6.94 -9.29
C GLN A 189 11.71 -8.06 -10.32
N LEU A 190 10.93 -9.11 -10.07
CA LEU A 190 10.66 -10.17 -11.05
C LEU A 190 10.02 -9.58 -12.32
N PHE A 191 9.13 -8.63 -12.18
CA PHE A 191 8.59 -7.89 -13.30
C PHE A 191 9.67 -7.20 -14.16
N ARG A 192 10.68 -6.63 -13.52
CA ARG A 192 11.81 -6.03 -14.25
C ARG A 192 12.62 -7.09 -14.99
N ILE A 193 12.85 -8.23 -14.36
CA ILE A 193 13.56 -9.36 -14.98
C ILE A 193 12.75 -9.89 -16.16
N PHE A 194 11.46 -10.16 -15.99
CA PHE A 194 10.61 -10.64 -17.08
C PHE A 194 10.37 -9.60 -18.17
N GLY A 195 10.30 -8.33 -17.82
CA GLY A 195 10.19 -7.23 -18.76
C GLY A 195 11.42 -7.10 -19.70
N SER A 196 12.58 -7.62 -19.26
CA SER A 196 13.77 -7.66 -20.14
C SER A 196 13.65 -8.65 -21.30
N PHE A 197 12.73 -9.63 -21.21
CA PHE A 197 12.40 -10.57 -22.30
C PHE A 197 11.32 -10.04 -23.25
N LEU A 198 10.73 -8.89 -22.93
CA LEU A 198 9.74 -8.19 -23.75
C LEU A 198 10.40 -7.09 -24.59
N SER A 199 9.61 -6.41 -25.39
CA SER A 199 10.07 -5.29 -26.20
C SER A 199 10.62 -4.13 -25.35
N ILE A 200 11.51 -3.33 -25.95
CA ILE A 200 12.04 -2.12 -25.32
C ILE A 200 10.87 -1.22 -24.88
N GLY A 201 10.91 -0.75 -23.62
CA GLY A 201 9.85 0.09 -23.04
C GLY A 201 8.70 -0.66 -22.35
N ALA A 202 8.59 -1.99 -22.50
CA ALA A 202 7.52 -2.79 -21.89
C ALA A 202 7.41 -2.57 -20.37
N ILE A 203 8.53 -2.56 -19.65
CA ILE A 203 8.58 -2.31 -18.20
C ILE A 203 7.98 -0.95 -17.86
N ALA A 204 8.31 0.09 -18.63
CA ALA A 204 7.78 1.44 -18.44
C ALA A 204 6.26 1.45 -18.67
N SER A 205 5.79 0.83 -19.75
CA SER A 205 4.37 0.75 -20.11
C SER A 205 3.56 0.06 -19.01
N PHE A 206 4.04 -1.06 -18.45
CA PHE A 206 3.43 -1.72 -17.29
C PHE A 206 3.37 -0.83 -16.06
N ARG A 207 4.44 -0.09 -15.78
CA ARG A 207 4.47 0.83 -14.62
C ARG A 207 3.47 1.97 -14.77
N TYR A 208 3.34 2.54 -15.97
CA TYR A 208 2.34 3.58 -16.26
C TYR A 208 0.92 3.04 -16.11
N ALA A 209 0.59 1.91 -16.73
CA ALA A 209 -0.71 1.27 -16.62
C ALA A 209 -1.08 0.94 -15.17
N ARG A 210 -0.17 0.28 -14.42
CA ARG A 210 -0.37 -0.05 -13.00
C ARG A 210 -0.55 1.18 -12.13
N ARG A 211 0.18 2.26 -12.41
CA ARG A 211 0.11 3.49 -11.62
C ARG A 211 -1.27 4.15 -11.67
N ILE A 212 -1.94 4.12 -12.81
CA ILE A 212 -3.33 4.58 -12.93
C ILE A 212 -4.26 3.58 -12.24
N ALA A 213 -4.13 2.29 -12.53
CA ALA A 213 -5.03 1.26 -12.00
C ALA A 213 -5.01 1.17 -10.46
N ILE A 214 -3.90 1.49 -9.79
CA ILE A 214 -3.81 1.42 -8.32
C ILE A 214 -4.42 2.64 -7.61
N LEU A 215 -4.69 3.76 -8.31
CA LEU A 215 -5.24 4.97 -7.68
C LEU A 215 -6.59 4.73 -6.99
N PRO A 216 -7.59 4.08 -7.60
CA PRO A 216 -8.85 3.77 -6.92
C PRO A 216 -8.67 2.92 -5.68
N VAL A 217 -7.75 1.95 -5.74
CA VAL A 217 -7.44 1.08 -4.59
C VAL A 217 -6.88 1.90 -3.43
N GLY A 218 -5.97 2.82 -3.71
CA GLY A 218 -5.38 3.72 -2.69
C GLY A 218 -6.42 4.66 -2.07
N VAL A 219 -7.27 5.26 -2.90
CA VAL A 219 -8.25 6.25 -2.44
C VAL A 219 -9.44 5.60 -1.72
N LEU A 220 -9.99 4.50 -2.25
CA LEU A 220 -11.19 3.88 -1.71
C LEU A 220 -10.86 2.73 -0.75
N ALA A 221 -10.20 1.69 -1.24
CA ALA A 221 -10.06 0.46 -0.47
C ALA A 221 -9.06 0.57 0.67
N GLN A 222 -7.94 1.24 0.45
CA GLN A 222 -6.94 1.44 1.49
C GLN A 222 -7.46 2.39 2.58
N ALA A 223 -8.16 3.47 2.21
CA ALA A 223 -8.75 4.39 3.18
C ALA A 223 -9.78 3.66 4.07
N VAL A 224 -10.72 2.90 3.46
CA VAL A 224 -11.68 2.09 4.21
C VAL A 224 -10.96 1.06 5.09
N GLY A 225 -9.98 0.35 4.55
CA GLY A 225 -9.22 -0.67 5.29
C GLY A 225 -8.46 -0.11 6.50
N VAL A 226 -7.83 1.06 6.37
CA VAL A 226 -7.11 1.71 7.48
C VAL A 226 -8.09 2.24 8.52
N ALA A 227 -9.13 2.95 8.10
CA ALA A 227 -10.10 3.56 9.00
C ALA A 227 -10.93 2.53 9.78
N SER A 228 -11.25 1.38 9.16
CA SER A 228 -12.04 0.34 9.82
C SER A 228 -11.22 -0.61 10.71
N PHE A 229 -9.90 -0.66 10.56
CA PHE A 229 -9.07 -1.66 11.22
C PHE A 229 -9.13 -1.62 12.76
N PRO A 230 -9.15 -0.43 13.43
CA PRO A 230 -9.37 -0.37 14.88
C PRO A 230 -10.71 -0.98 15.30
N THR A 231 -11.78 -0.70 14.56
CA THR A 231 -13.12 -1.25 14.81
C THR A 231 -13.14 -2.76 14.63
N LEU A 232 -12.56 -3.29 13.55
CA LEU A 232 -12.44 -4.75 13.33
C LEU A 232 -11.69 -5.42 14.49
N SER A 233 -10.59 -4.82 14.93
CA SER A 233 -9.78 -5.33 16.05
C SER A 233 -10.58 -5.33 17.37
N ASN A 234 -11.29 -4.25 17.67
CA ASN A 234 -12.10 -4.12 18.87
C ASN A 234 -13.25 -5.15 18.90
N LEU A 235 -13.99 -5.29 17.78
CA LEU A 235 -15.06 -6.27 17.67
C LEU A 235 -14.55 -7.70 17.87
N PHE A 236 -13.38 -8.03 17.32
CA PHE A 236 -12.78 -9.35 17.47
C PHE A 236 -12.37 -9.62 18.93
N VAL A 237 -11.69 -8.68 19.59
CA VAL A 237 -11.24 -8.79 20.98
C VAL A 237 -12.43 -8.90 21.93
N ASN A 238 -13.54 -8.21 21.64
CA ASN A 238 -14.78 -8.29 22.42
C ASN A 238 -15.66 -9.49 22.06
N LYS A 239 -15.20 -10.36 21.15
CA LYS A 239 -15.94 -11.57 20.69
C LYS A 239 -17.30 -11.26 20.04
N LYS A 240 -17.49 -10.05 19.52
CA LYS A 240 -18.69 -9.62 18.79
C LYS A 240 -18.61 -10.09 17.32
N PHE A 241 -18.61 -11.41 17.14
CA PHE A 241 -18.30 -12.02 15.85
C PHE A 241 -19.38 -11.75 14.78
N GLU A 242 -20.64 -11.61 15.16
CA GLU A 242 -21.72 -11.28 14.20
C GLU A 242 -21.54 -9.88 13.63
N GLU A 243 -21.39 -8.87 14.52
CA GLU A 243 -21.13 -7.50 14.11
C GLU A 243 -19.87 -7.38 13.24
N LEU A 244 -18.84 -8.17 13.57
CA LEU A 244 -17.59 -8.23 12.82
C LEU A 244 -17.81 -8.80 11.39
N ARG A 245 -18.58 -9.91 11.28
CA ARG A 245 -18.90 -10.51 9.99
C ARG A 245 -19.71 -9.56 9.10
N GLU A 246 -20.72 -8.94 9.67
CA GLU A 246 -21.57 -8.00 8.96
C GLU A 246 -20.76 -6.79 8.45
N LEU A 247 -19.88 -6.22 9.29
CA LEU A 247 -19.01 -5.11 8.90
C LEU A 247 -18.09 -5.51 7.74
N ILE A 248 -17.46 -6.68 7.78
CA ILE A 248 -16.59 -7.17 6.71
C ILE A 248 -17.39 -7.38 5.42
N ARG A 249 -18.54 -8.05 5.48
CA ARG A 249 -19.41 -8.28 4.31
C ARG A 249 -19.83 -6.98 3.67
N ARG A 250 -20.31 -6.03 4.46
CA ARG A 250 -20.73 -4.70 3.98
C ARG A 250 -19.58 -3.94 3.30
N GLN A 251 -18.38 -3.98 3.88
CA GLN A 251 -17.21 -3.32 3.28
C GLN A 251 -16.80 -3.99 1.95
N VAL A 252 -16.79 -5.31 1.90
CA VAL A 252 -16.49 -6.06 0.66
C VAL A 252 -17.53 -5.75 -0.42
N SER A 253 -18.84 -5.78 -0.09
CA SER A 253 -19.91 -5.46 -1.04
C SER A 253 -19.80 -4.04 -1.59
N ILE A 254 -19.60 -3.03 -0.72
CA ILE A 254 -19.48 -1.63 -1.14
C ILE A 254 -18.25 -1.42 -2.03
N LEU A 255 -17.10 -1.93 -1.61
CA LEU A 255 -15.87 -1.78 -2.39
C LEU A 255 -15.98 -2.50 -3.73
N PHE A 256 -16.58 -3.67 -3.76
CA PHE A 256 -16.79 -4.40 -5.00
C PHE A 256 -17.69 -3.62 -5.96
N PHE A 257 -18.85 -3.14 -5.47
CA PHE A 257 -19.79 -2.34 -6.26
C PHE A 257 -19.13 -1.11 -6.89
N LEU A 258 -18.43 -0.30 -6.08
CA LEU A 258 -17.73 0.90 -6.56
C LEU A 258 -16.62 0.56 -7.57
N ASN A 259 -15.86 -0.48 -7.30
CA ASN A 259 -14.73 -0.83 -8.16
C ASN A 259 -15.15 -1.52 -9.47
N VAL A 260 -16.30 -2.19 -9.53
CA VAL A 260 -16.84 -2.71 -10.81
C VAL A 260 -17.05 -1.57 -11.81
N ALA A 261 -17.65 -0.48 -11.39
CA ALA A 261 -17.84 0.69 -12.25
C ALA A 261 -16.52 1.27 -12.75
N ILE A 262 -15.51 1.38 -11.85
CA ILE A 262 -14.18 1.89 -12.18
C ILE A 262 -13.44 0.94 -13.14
N VAL A 263 -13.53 -0.37 -12.91
CA VAL A 263 -12.93 -1.38 -13.80
C VAL A 263 -13.50 -1.27 -15.20
N LEU A 264 -14.81 -1.18 -15.34
CA LEU A 264 -15.47 -1.04 -16.64
C LEU A 264 -15.06 0.27 -17.32
N PHE A 265 -15.01 1.37 -16.58
CA PHE A 265 -14.54 2.65 -17.08
C PHE A 265 -13.10 2.58 -17.59
N PHE A 266 -12.18 1.95 -16.84
CA PHE A 266 -10.79 1.81 -17.25
C PHE A 266 -10.58 0.77 -18.35
N PHE A 267 -11.38 -0.29 -18.38
CA PHE A 267 -11.29 -1.30 -19.43
C PHE A 267 -11.66 -0.76 -20.81
N PHE A 268 -12.75 0.01 -20.87
CA PHE A 268 -13.27 0.50 -22.15
C PHE A 268 -12.77 1.90 -22.51
N GLY A 269 -12.45 2.73 -21.52
CA GLY A 269 -11.92 4.08 -21.71
C GLY A 269 -10.40 4.14 -21.46
N SER A 270 -9.68 3.04 -21.62
CA SER A 270 -8.23 2.99 -21.36
C SER A 270 -7.45 3.96 -22.24
N ASP A 271 -7.80 4.12 -23.53
CA ASP A 271 -7.12 5.02 -24.45
C ASP A 271 -7.29 6.47 -24.01
N GLU A 272 -8.51 6.88 -23.72
CA GLU A 272 -8.83 8.24 -23.28
C GLU A 272 -8.18 8.57 -21.95
N VAL A 273 -8.23 7.65 -21.00
CA VAL A 273 -7.64 7.84 -19.67
C VAL A 273 -6.13 7.97 -19.76
N VAL A 274 -5.46 7.10 -20.53
CA VAL A 274 -4.02 7.15 -20.70
C VAL A 274 -3.59 8.40 -21.45
N SER A 275 -4.32 8.78 -22.51
CA SER A 275 -4.09 10.00 -23.27
C SER A 275 -4.18 11.23 -22.36
N ILE A 276 -5.29 11.42 -21.63
CA ILE A 276 -5.50 12.56 -20.74
C ILE A 276 -4.39 12.65 -19.67
N VAL A 277 -3.95 11.51 -19.14
CA VAL A 277 -2.98 11.51 -18.04
C VAL A 277 -1.55 11.68 -18.53
N TYR A 278 -1.17 11.09 -19.66
CA TYR A 278 0.23 10.97 -20.07
C TYR A 278 0.58 11.57 -21.44
N GLU A 279 -0.35 11.74 -22.39
CA GLU A 279 -0.05 12.19 -23.74
C GLU A 279 0.40 13.65 -23.78
N ARG A 280 1.67 13.87 -23.43
CA ARG A 280 2.33 15.18 -23.48
C ARG A 280 3.84 15.04 -23.57
N GLY A 281 4.48 16.04 -24.17
CA GLY A 281 5.94 16.07 -24.34
C GLY A 281 6.45 14.92 -25.19
N ALA A 282 7.27 14.05 -24.62
CA ALA A 282 7.84 12.90 -25.33
C ALA A 282 6.92 11.65 -25.36
N PHE A 283 5.79 11.68 -24.69
CA PHE A 283 4.83 10.56 -24.66
C PHE A 283 3.87 10.69 -25.84
N THR A 284 4.00 9.78 -26.80
CA THR A 284 3.31 9.82 -28.10
C THR A 284 2.03 9.00 -28.11
N SER A 285 1.19 9.15 -29.15
CA SER A 285 -0.02 8.34 -29.35
C SER A 285 0.28 6.84 -29.47
N ASN A 286 1.47 6.45 -29.97
CA ASN A 286 1.90 5.05 -29.97
C ASN A 286 2.14 4.53 -28.54
N ASP A 287 2.68 5.38 -27.65
CA ASP A 287 2.85 5.04 -26.24
C ASP A 287 1.49 4.94 -25.55
N VAL A 288 0.53 5.81 -25.91
CA VAL A 288 -0.86 5.72 -25.44
C VAL A 288 -1.44 4.36 -25.76
N GLN A 289 -1.42 3.97 -27.03
CA GLN A 289 -1.99 2.69 -27.49
C GLN A 289 -1.35 1.48 -26.79
N ARG A 290 -0.04 1.54 -26.57
CA ARG A 290 0.71 0.49 -25.88
C ARG A 290 0.35 0.40 -24.40
N VAL A 291 0.29 1.52 -23.68
CA VAL A 291 -0.03 1.56 -22.26
C VAL A 291 -1.50 1.23 -22.02
N SER A 292 -2.41 1.70 -22.88
CA SER A 292 -3.84 1.44 -22.75
C SER A 292 -4.21 -0.03 -22.97
N SER A 293 -3.54 -0.71 -23.90
CA SER A 293 -3.73 -2.15 -24.10
C SER A 293 -3.35 -2.99 -22.86
N ILE A 294 -2.34 -2.55 -22.11
CA ILE A 294 -1.98 -3.16 -20.83
C ILE A 294 -2.97 -2.74 -19.74
N MET A 295 -3.33 -1.45 -19.71
CA MET A 295 -4.21 -0.90 -18.67
C MET A 295 -5.60 -1.52 -18.71
N SER A 296 -6.16 -1.79 -19.89
CA SER A 296 -7.44 -2.46 -20.04
C SER A 296 -7.47 -3.80 -19.30
N VAL A 297 -6.39 -4.59 -19.36
CA VAL A 297 -6.28 -5.86 -18.64
C VAL A 297 -5.98 -5.65 -17.15
N VAL A 298 -5.01 -4.78 -16.82
CA VAL A 298 -4.60 -4.52 -15.42
C VAL A 298 -5.71 -3.89 -14.61
N SER A 299 -6.68 -3.20 -15.24
CA SER A 299 -7.86 -2.65 -14.56
C SER A 299 -8.65 -3.70 -13.78
N PHE A 300 -8.71 -4.94 -14.25
CA PHE A 300 -9.36 -6.02 -13.52
C PHE A 300 -8.67 -6.35 -12.19
N ALA A 301 -7.39 -6.06 -12.03
CA ALA A 301 -6.68 -6.23 -10.76
C ALA A 301 -7.19 -5.29 -9.64
N ILE A 302 -7.92 -4.23 -9.98
CA ILE A 302 -8.52 -3.30 -8.99
C ILE A 302 -9.44 -4.06 -8.04
N LEU A 303 -10.25 -5.01 -8.55
CA LEU A 303 -11.18 -5.80 -7.74
C LEU A 303 -10.45 -6.63 -6.67
N PRO A 304 -9.53 -7.55 -7.04
CA PRO A 304 -8.79 -8.34 -6.05
C PRO A 304 -7.92 -7.46 -5.13
N TRP A 305 -7.26 -6.43 -5.64
CA TRP A 305 -6.49 -5.52 -4.79
C TRP A 305 -7.35 -4.84 -3.73
N SER A 306 -8.55 -4.38 -4.10
CA SER A 306 -9.47 -3.71 -3.18
C SER A 306 -10.05 -4.64 -2.13
N ILE A 307 -10.53 -5.82 -2.53
CA ILE A 307 -11.08 -6.84 -1.62
C ILE A 307 -10.01 -7.29 -0.62
N ASN A 308 -8.79 -7.50 -1.09
CA ASN A 308 -7.68 -7.93 -0.27
C ASN A 308 -7.31 -6.90 0.81
N GLN A 309 -7.59 -5.60 0.62
CA GLN A 309 -7.39 -4.60 1.68
C GLN A 309 -8.22 -4.88 2.94
N ILE A 310 -9.41 -5.44 2.79
CA ILE A 310 -10.29 -5.78 3.93
C ILE A 310 -10.05 -7.20 4.41
N VAL A 311 -10.00 -8.15 3.48
CA VAL A 311 -9.91 -9.58 3.80
C VAL A 311 -8.61 -9.94 4.51
N THR A 312 -7.46 -9.41 4.06
CA THR A 312 -6.17 -9.65 4.72
C THR A 312 -6.15 -9.07 6.14
N ARG A 313 -6.70 -7.86 6.34
CA ARG A 313 -6.82 -7.27 7.67
C ARG A 313 -7.72 -8.11 8.59
N SER A 314 -8.76 -8.74 8.04
CA SER A 314 -9.63 -9.65 8.80
C SER A 314 -8.91 -10.91 9.27
N PHE A 315 -7.90 -11.40 8.55
CA PHE A 315 -6.98 -12.43 9.04
C PHE A 315 -6.03 -11.88 10.12
N TYR A 316 -5.56 -10.65 9.96
CA TYR A 316 -4.61 -10.03 10.89
C TYR A 316 -5.22 -9.78 12.28
N VAL A 317 -6.47 -9.34 12.37
CA VAL A 317 -7.16 -9.20 13.67
C VAL A 317 -7.32 -10.55 14.39
N GLN A 318 -7.38 -11.67 13.65
CA GLN A 318 -7.37 -13.03 14.19
C GLN A 318 -5.97 -13.54 14.54
N SER A 319 -4.92 -12.74 14.38
CA SER A 319 -3.50 -13.14 14.53
C SER A 319 -3.05 -14.22 13.53
N LYS A 320 -3.75 -14.38 12.41
CA LYS A 320 -3.43 -15.34 11.35
C LYS A 320 -2.58 -14.68 10.25
N TYR A 321 -1.45 -14.09 10.61
CA TYR A 321 -0.63 -13.27 9.71
C TYR A 321 -0.01 -14.07 8.56
N TRP A 322 0.44 -15.30 8.83
CA TRP A 322 1.08 -16.14 7.83
C TRP A 322 0.14 -16.60 6.71
N TYR A 323 -1.15 -16.67 6.99
CA TYR A 323 -2.11 -17.22 6.04
C TYR A 323 -2.19 -16.39 4.74
N PRO A 324 -2.48 -15.08 4.77
CA PRO A 324 -2.46 -14.25 3.57
C PRO A 324 -1.07 -14.19 2.91
N VAL A 325 0.02 -14.21 3.71
CA VAL A 325 1.39 -14.20 3.20
C VAL A 325 1.68 -15.44 2.36
N LEU A 326 1.39 -16.63 2.87
CA LEU A 326 1.65 -17.88 2.16
C LEU A 326 0.83 -18.00 0.88
N ILE A 327 -0.48 -17.66 0.93
CA ILE A 327 -1.33 -17.71 -0.27
C ILE A 327 -0.88 -16.66 -1.29
N GLY A 328 -0.54 -15.43 -0.85
CA GLY A 328 -0.04 -14.38 -1.72
C GLY A 328 1.28 -14.77 -2.39
N THR A 329 2.21 -15.35 -1.63
CA THR A 329 3.47 -15.90 -2.18
C THR A 329 3.22 -16.98 -3.22
N SER A 330 2.28 -17.90 -2.94
CA SER A 330 1.92 -18.95 -3.89
C SER A 330 1.33 -18.36 -5.18
N ALA A 331 0.54 -17.28 -5.09
CA ALA A 331 0.02 -16.58 -6.26
C ALA A 331 1.13 -15.92 -7.07
N THR A 332 2.13 -15.30 -6.41
CA THR A 332 3.30 -14.70 -7.07
C THR A 332 4.14 -15.78 -7.78
N VAL A 333 4.39 -16.91 -7.12
CA VAL A 333 5.08 -18.05 -7.74
C VAL A 333 4.30 -18.57 -8.95
N LEU A 334 2.98 -18.74 -8.83
CA LEU A 334 2.13 -19.15 -9.93
C LEU A 334 2.19 -18.18 -11.11
N SER A 335 2.10 -16.87 -10.84
CA SER A 335 2.25 -15.82 -11.86
C SER A 335 3.59 -15.95 -12.60
N THR A 336 4.67 -16.12 -11.83
CA THR A 336 6.03 -16.31 -12.35
C THR A 336 6.12 -17.54 -13.27
N LEU A 337 5.59 -18.67 -12.83
CA LEU A 337 5.59 -19.91 -13.63
C LEU A 337 4.77 -19.76 -14.92
N LEU A 338 3.60 -19.13 -14.85
CA LEU A 338 2.76 -18.86 -16.01
C LEU A 338 3.46 -17.97 -17.03
N VAL A 339 4.14 -16.90 -16.56
CA VAL A 339 4.91 -16.00 -17.41
C VAL A 339 6.08 -16.74 -18.08
N LEU A 340 6.84 -17.55 -17.32
CA LEU A 340 7.99 -18.31 -17.85
C LEU A 340 7.57 -19.38 -18.86
N SER A 341 6.41 -20.02 -18.66
CA SER A 341 5.90 -21.06 -19.56
C SER A 341 5.19 -20.51 -20.80
N SER A 342 4.93 -19.20 -20.84
CA SER A 342 4.18 -18.58 -21.94
C SER A 342 5.02 -18.48 -23.22
N THR A 343 4.49 -19.01 -24.31
CA THR A 343 5.05 -18.85 -25.66
C THR A 343 4.68 -17.50 -26.28
N ASN A 344 3.54 -16.93 -25.86
CA ASN A 344 3.10 -15.63 -26.33
C ASN A 344 3.73 -14.51 -25.48
N LYS A 345 4.68 -13.80 -26.07
CA LYS A 345 5.43 -12.70 -25.42
C LYS A 345 4.79 -11.32 -25.64
N SER A 346 3.47 -11.24 -25.84
CA SER A 346 2.79 -9.94 -25.87
C SER A 346 2.62 -9.34 -24.48
N GLU A 347 2.67 -8.02 -24.38
CA GLU A 347 2.53 -7.29 -23.12
C GLU A 347 1.16 -7.52 -22.47
N SER A 348 0.09 -7.51 -23.28
CA SER A 348 -1.27 -7.79 -22.79
C SER A 348 -1.43 -9.21 -22.26
N ASN A 349 -0.79 -10.22 -22.88
CA ASN A 349 -0.80 -11.58 -22.38
C ASN A 349 -0.10 -11.67 -21.02
N TYR A 350 1.02 -11.01 -20.83
CA TYR A 350 1.69 -10.95 -19.53
C TYR A 350 0.82 -10.28 -18.47
N ALA A 351 0.07 -9.22 -18.82
CA ALA A 351 -0.89 -8.60 -17.92
C ALA A 351 -1.95 -9.61 -17.45
N VAL A 352 -2.50 -10.43 -18.35
CA VAL A 352 -3.47 -11.49 -18.03
C VAL A 352 -2.86 -12.51 -17.07
N LEU A 353 -1.65 -13.00 -17.34
CA LEU A 353 -0.95 -14.00 -16.52
C LEU A 353 -0.63 -13.52 -15.10
N ILE A 354 -0.66 -12.22 -14.86
CA ILE A 354 -0.51 -11.60 -13.54
C ILE A 354 -1.85 -11.41 -12.85
N VAL A 355 -2.86 -10.97 -13.59
CA VAL A 355 -4.18 -10.69 -13.03
C VAL A 355 -4.90 -11.97 -12.58
N ILE A 356 -4.78 -13.07 -13.32
CA ILE A 356 -5.42 -14.35 -12.95
C ILE A 356 -4.99 -14.86 -11.56
N PRO A 357 -3.71 -14.98 -11.22
CA PRO A 357 -3.30 -15.39 -9.88
C PRO A 357 -3.75 -14.45 -8.76
N LEU A 358 -3.89 -13.13 -9.02
CA LEU A 358 -4.47 -12.19 -8.07
C LEU A 358 -5.93 -12.48 -7.77
N PHE A 359 -6.73 -12.82 -8.78
CA PHE A 359 -8.12 -13.28 -8.57
C PHE A 359 -8.18 -14.56 -7.77
N LEU A 360 -7.35 -15.55 -8.10
CA LEU A 360 -7.26 -16.81 -7.35
C LEU A 360 -6.88 -16.55 -5.89
N TYR A 361 -5.91 -15.69 -5.64
CA TYR A 361 -5.52 -15.24 -4.29
C TYR A 361 -6.70 -14.69 -3.50
N SER A 362 -7.42 -13.73 -4.08
CA SER A 362 -8.59 -13.10 -3.43
C SER A 362 -9.71 -14.11 -3.18
N MET A 363 -10.00 -15.00 -4.15
CA MET A 363 -10.99 -16.04 -4.00
C MET A 363 -10.64 -17.00 -2.86
N VAL A 364 -9.40 -17.51 -2.84
CA VAL A 364 -8.94 -18.41 -1.76
C VAL A 364 -9.07 -17.74 -0.40
N LEU A 365 -8.69 -16.45 -0.28
CA LEU A 365 -8.83 -15.72 0.97
C LEU A 365 -10.30 -15.58 1.39
N LEU A 366 -11.20 -15.19 0.48
CA LEU A 366 -12.64 -15.07 0.78
C LEU A 366 -13.29 -16.39 1.17
N PHE A 367 -12.99 -17.47 0.43
CA PHE A 367 -13.55 -18.80 0.69
C PHE A 367 -13.08 -19.39 2.03
N THR A 368 -11.88 -19.04 2.46
CA THR A 368 -11.25 -19.58 3.67
C THR A 368 -11.43 -18.69 4.89
N LEU A 369 -11.83 -17.41 4.72
CA LEU A 369 -12.04 -16.49 5.82
C LEU A 369 -13.25 -16.90 6.66
N LYS A 370 -12.98 -17.28 7.91
CA LYS A 370 -13.97 -17.56 8.96
C LYS A 370 -13.76 -16.62 10.14
N ILE A 371 -14.86 -16.15 10.71
CA ILE A 371 -14.88 -15.40 11.96
C ILE A 371 -15.71 -16.20 12.98
N GLY A 372 -15.06 -16.63 14.06
CA GLY A 372 -15.61 -17.70 14.89
C GLY A 372 -15.71 -19.00 14.08
N ASN A 373 -16.88 -19.61 14.03
CA ASN A 373 -17.12 -20.85 13.30
C ASN A 373 -17.75 -20.65 11.91
N GLU A 374 -18.12 -19.42 11.55
CA GLU A 374 -18.85 -19.15 10.32
C GLU A 374 -17.98 -18.48 9.25
N LYS A 375 -18.27 -18.81 7.97
CA LYS A 375 -17.62 -18.21 6.81
C LYS A 375 -18.13 -16.78 6.57
N ILE A 376 -17.25 -15.91 6.08
CA ILE A 376 -17.64 -14.59 5.59
C ILE A 376 -18.45 -14.73 4.30
N LEU A 377 -17.98 -15.54 3.38
CA LEU A 377 -18.71 -15.80 2.13
C LEU A 377 -19.96 -16.61 2.45
N ASN A 378 -21.11 -15.99 2.34
CA ASN A 378 -22.43 -16.57 2.45
C ASN A 378 -23.24 -16.29 1.17
N ARG A 379 -24.48 -16.78 1.13
CA ARG A 379 -25.38 -16.58 -0.02
C ARG A 379 -25.64 -15.09 -0.28
N ASP A 380 -25.86 -14.30 0.74
CA ASP A 380 -26.19 -12.88 0.61
C ASP A 380 -25.03 -12.10 0.00
N LEU A 381 -23.79 -12.27 0.50
CA LEU A 381 -22.61 -11.67 -0.09
C LEU A 381 -22.41 -12.09 -1.54
N ALA A 382 -22.63 -13.37 -1.87
CA ALA A 382 -22.53 -13.84 -3.25
C ALA A 382 -23.58 -13.19 -4.16
N ILE A 383 -24.79 -12.97 -3.67
CA ILE A 383 -25.87 -12.25 -4.38
C ILE A 383 -25.46 -10.80 -4.59
N ASP A 384 -24.98 -10.09 -3.55
CA ASP A 384 -24.54 -8.69 -3.64
C ASP A 384 -23.44 -8.51 -4.70
N LEU A 385 -22.45 -9.38 -4.71
CA LEU A 385 -21.36 -9.35 -5.69
C LEU A 385 -21.89 -9.60 -7.12
N SER A 386 -22.84 -10.53 -7.29
CA SER A 386 -23.46 -10.81 -8.57
C SER A 386 -24.32 -9.64 -9.09
N ILE A 387 -25.14 -9.05 -8.21
CA ILE A 387 -25.95 -7.88 -8.53
C ILE A 387 -25.07 -6.68 -8.89
N SER A 388 -23.99 -6.45 -8.15
CA SER A 388 -23.02 -5.38 -8.43
C SER A 388 -22.41 -5.52 -9.83
N THR A 389 -22.05 -6.75 -10.21
CA THR A 389 -21.51 -7.03 -11.55
C THR A 389 -22.56 -6.78 -12.63
N LEU A 390 -23.79 -7.21 -12.40
CA LEU A 390 -24.90 -7.01 -13.35
C LEU A 390 -25.20 -5.51 -13.54
N ILE A 391 -25.38 -4.76 -12.46
CA ILE A 391 -25.66 -3.33 -12.50
C ILE A 391 -24.52 -2.60 -13.22
N GLY A 392 -23.27 -2.87 -12.85
CA GLY A 392 -22.10 -2.28 -13.49
C GLY A 392 -22.09 -2.52 -15.01
N SER A 393 -22.37 -3.74 -15.42
CA SER A 393 -22.41 -4.13 -16.85
C SER A 393 -23.56 -3.42 -17.58
N VAL A 394 -24.74 -3.32 -16.98
CA VAL A 394 -25.90 -2.62 -17.57
C VAL A 394 -25.64 -1.12 -17.71
N VAL A 395 -25.18 -0.48 -16.64
CA VAL A 395 -24.87 0.96 -16.66
C VAL A 395 -23.81 1.27 -17.70
N PHE A 396 -22.77 0.45 -17.77
CA PHE A 396 -21.73 0.63 -18.77
C PHE A 396 -22.26 0.46 -20.19
N THR A 397 -23.02 -0.60 -20.49
CA THR A 397 -23.61 -0.83 -21.82
C THR A 397 -24.48 0.36 -22.24
N PHE A 398 -25.24 0.93 -21.30
CA PHE A 398 -26.07 2.11 -21.53
C PHE A 398 -25.24 3.35 -21.86
N ILE A 399 -24.17 3.63 -21.09
CA ILE A 399 -23.26 4.76 -21.34
C ILE A 399 -22.61 4.63 -22.72
N ARG A 400 -22.14 3.42 -23.08
CA ARG A 400 -21.55 3.16 -24.40
C ARG A 400 -22.55 3.36 -25.53
N PHE A 401 -23.77 2.92 -25.35
CA PHE A 401 -24.85 3.14 -26.32
C PHE A 401 -25.10 4.63 -26.56
N LEU A 402 -25.16 5.45 -25.50
CA LEU A 402 -25.32 6.90 -25.61
C LEU A 402 -24.13 7.57 -26.30
N SER A 403 -22.88 7.13 -26.03
CA SER A 403 -21.70 7.70 -26.66
C SER A 403 -21.63 7.39 -28.16
N VAL A 404 -22.04 6.21 -28.58
CA VAL A 404 -22.10 5.84 -30.02
C VAL A 404 -23.23 6.57 -30.73
N SER A 405 -24.39 6.71 -30.10
CA SER A 405 -25.53 7.45 -30.69
C SER A 405 -25.30 8.97 -30.75
N GLY A 406 -24.49 9.54 -29.86
CA GLY A 406 -24.09 10.95 -29.89
C GLY A 406 -23.12 11.29 -31.01
N ASN A 407 -22.23 10.36 -31.38
CA ASN A 407 -21.28 10.55 -32.50
C ASN A 407 -21.87 10.30 -33.91
N SER A 408 -23.08 9.80 -34.00
CA SER A 408 -23.76 9.62 -35.31
C SER A 408 -24.56 10.88 -35.76
N ASN A 409 -24.52 11.97 -34.96
CA ASN A 409 -25.20 13.22 -35.24
C ASN A 409 -24.24 14.43 -35.41
N ILE A 410 -22.95 14.21 -35.64
CA ILE A 410 -21.97 15.19 -36.09
C ILE A 410 -21.30 14.62 -37.35
#